data_d4bca2aa3a4a8f9a57c0fb27be038103
#
_entry.id   d4bca2aa3a4a8f9a57c0fb27be038103
#
_cell.length_a   1.000
_cell.length_b   1.000
_cell.length_c   1.000
_cell.angle_alpha   90.00
_cell.angle_beta   90.00
_cell.angle_gamma   90.00
#
_symmetry.space_group_name_H-M   'P 1'
#
loop_
_entity.id
_entity.type
_entity.pdbx_description
1 polymer ?
#
loop_
_entity_poly.entity_id
_entity_poly.type
_entity_poly.pdbx_seq_one_letter_code
_entity_poly.pdbx_strand_id
1 'polypeptide(L)'
;MTNIQTVEVDTLATGSYFSDCYPFQIIRVTPSGKTIEIRKMDATPSADFDYFSNQKYNYKPNTQGQIYTARKTKTGWKTPCGMRISIGNARKYEDPHY
;
A
#
# COMPACT_ATOMS: atom_id res chain seq x y z
N MET A 1 -24.29 5.22 11.21
CA MET A 1 -23.85 4.18 10.29
C MET A 1 -22.35 4.03 10.29
N THR A 2 -21.90 2.83 10.39
CA THR A 2 -20.48 2.55 10.47
C THR A 2 -19.89 2.50 9.06
N ASN A 3 -18.85 3.27 8.82
CA ASN A 3 -18.10 3.15 7.58
C ASN A 3 -17.23 1.91 7.66
N ILE A 4 -17.71 0.84 7.07
CA ILE A 4 -16.93 -0.39 6.97
C ILE A 4 -16.12 -0.30 5.69
N GLN A 5 -14.80 -0.20 5.86
CA GLN A 5 -13.92 -0.26 4.71
C GLN A 5 -13.90 -1.69 4.17
N THR A 6 -14.37 -1.85 2.94
CA THR A 6 -14.40 -3.15 2.30
C THR A 6 -12.99 -3.53 1.85
N VAL A 7 -12.53 -4.69 2.31
CA VAL A 7 -11.23 -5.22 1.93
C VAL A 7 -11.46 -6.38 0.98
N GLU A 8 -11.08 -6.18 -0.28
CA GLU A 8 -11.29 -7.16 -1.36
C GLU A 8 -10.02 -7.36 -2.16
N VAL A 9 -9.93 -8.51 -2.82
CA VAL A 9 -8.87 -8.77 -3.81
C VAL A 9 -8.93 -7.70 -4.89
N ASP A 10 -7.77 -7.26 -5.35
CA ASP A 10 -7.54 -6.20 -6.33
C ASP A 10 -7.75 -4.78 -5.80
N THR A 11 -8.18 -4.61 -4.56
CA THR A 11 -8.20 -3.29 -3.93
C THR A 11 -6.76 -2.79 -3.75
N LEU A 12 -6.56 -1.50 -3.98
CA LEU A 12 -5.25 -0.89 -3.83
C LEU A 12 -5.00 -0.48 -2.38
N ALA A 13 -3.73 -0.43 -2.00
CA ALA A 13 -3.31 -0.08 -0.64
C ALA A 13 -1.98 0.66 -0.65
N THR A 14 -1.70 1.36 0.43
CA THR A 14 -0.42 2.05 0.62
C THR A 14 0.23 1.53 1.89
N GLY A 15 1.49 1.10 1.79
CA GLY A 15 2.29 0.75 2.94
C GLY A 15 3.16 1.93 3.34
N SER A 16 3.13 2.32 4.62
CA SER A 16 3.89 3.45 5.13
C SER A 16 4.92 2.98 6.15
N TYR A 17 6.16 3.39 5.95
CA TYR A 17 7.26 3.06 6.84
C TYR A 17 8.09 4.33 7.05
N PHE A 18 8.11 4.85 8.27
CA PHE A 18 8.64 6.20 8.56
C PHE A 18 7.90 7.22 7.69
N SER A 19 8.62 8.05 6.94
CA SER A 19 8.04 9.06 6.06
C SER A 19 7.89 8.61 4.61
N ASP A 20 8.24 7.35 4.30
CA ASP A 20 8.11 6.80 2.95
C ASP A 20 6.82 6.02 2.79
N CYS A 21 6.28 6.02 1.57
CA CYS A 21 5.09 5.26 1.21
C CYS A 21 5.36 4.39 -0.01
N TYR A 22 4.73 3.21 -0.05
CA TYR A 22 4.89 2.25 -1.13
C TYR A 22 3.52 1.76 -1.61
N PRO A 23 3.35 1.57 -2.94
CA PRO A 23 2.07 1.11 -3.50
C PRO A 23 1.94 -0.40 -3.42
N PHE A 24 0.74 -0.86 -3.07
CA PHE A 24 0.42 -2.29 -2.98
C PHE A 24 -0.94 -2.60 -3.58
N GLN A 25 -1.13 -3.85 -3.95
CA GLN A 25 -2.41 -4.41 -4.36
C GLN A 25 -2.73 -5.58 -3.45
N ILE A 26 -3.96 -5.66 -2.98
CA ILE A 26 -4.42 -6.79 -2.17
C ILE A 26 -4.65 -7.96 -3.11
N ILE A 27 -3.97 -9.08 -2.86
CA ILE A 27 -4.06 -10.27 -3.69
C ILE A 27 -4.80 -11.42 -3.01
N ARG A 28 -4.97 -11.35 -1.70
CA ARG A 28 -5.68 -12.37 -0.94
C ARG A 28 -6.24 -11.80 0.35
N VAL A 29 -7.44 -12.24 0.70
CA VAL A 29 -8.09 -11.92 1.98
C VAL A 29 -8.47 -13.25 2.63
N THR A 30 -8.09 -13.44 3.89
CA THR A 30 -8.46 -14.66 4.59
C THR A 30 -9.96 -14.69 4.90
N PRO A 31 -10.57 -15.89 5.09
CA PRO A 31 -12.00 -15.97 5.38
C PRO A 31 -12.45 -15.18 6.62
N SER A 32 -11.56 -15.02 7.60
CA SER A 32 -11.86 -14.21 8.79
C SER A 32 -11.86 -12.72 8.52
N GLY A 33 -11.25 -12.28 7.39
CA GLY A 33 -11.09 -10.87 7.08
C GLY A 33 -10.05 -10.15 7.94
N LYS A 34 -9.27 -10.88 8.73
CA LYS A 34 -8.31 -10.30 9.67
C LYS A 34 -6.87 -10.32 9.16
N THR A 35 -6.62 -10.98 8.05
CA THR A 35 -5.30 -11.08 7.44
C THR A 35 -5.43 -10.92 5.94
N ILE A 36 -4.53 -10.15 5.36
CA ILE A 36 -4.47 -9.96 3.92
C ILE A 36 -3.05 -10.19 3.42
N GLU A 37 -2.94 -10.62 2.16
CA GLU A 37 -1.67 -10.62 1.46
C GLU A 37 -1.68 -9.48 0.45
N ILE A 38 -0.61 -8.70 0.44
CA ILE A 38 -0.44 -7.56 -0.44
C ILE A 38 0.81 -7.75 -1.29
N ARG A 39 0.75 -7.32 -2.54
CA ARG A 39 1.87 -7.41 -3.47
C ARG A 39 2.29 -6.02 -3.89
N LYS A 40 3.60 -5.76 -3.84
CA LYS A 40 4.15 -4.47 -4.23
C LYS A 40 3.89 -4.21 -5.71
N MET A 41 3.41 -3.01 -6.03
CA MET A 41 3.13 -2.57 -7.38
C MET A 41 4.34 -1.83 -7.97
N ASP A 42 4.37 -1.74 -9.29
CA ASP A 42 5.31 -0.87 -9.98
C ASP A 42 4.82 0.58 -9.90
N ALA A 43 5.75 1.49 -9.72
CA ALA A 43 5.48 2.92 -9.75
C ALA A 43 6.47 3.57 -10.72
N THR A 44 5.94 4.17 -11.77
CA THR A 44 6.75 4.85 -12.79
C THR A 44 6.54 6.35 -12.66
N PRO A 45 7.62 7.16 -12.57
CA PRO A 45 7.47 8.61 -12.47
C PRO A 45 6.65 9.17 -13.64
N SER A 46 5.74 10.08 -13.35
CA SER A 46 4.94 10.74 -14.36
C SER A 46 5.77 11.76 -15.15
N ALA A 47 5.22 12.29 -16.25
CA ALA A 47 5.95 13.25 -17.10
C ALA A 47 6.31 14.54 -16.35
N ASP A 48 5.52 14.92 -15.35
CA ASP A 48 5.75 16.11 -14.54
C ASP A 48 6.36 15.81 -13.17
N PHE A 49 7.00 14.65 -13.04
CA PHE A 49 7.62 14.22 -11.79
C PHE A 49 8.73 15.15 -11.35
N ASP A 50 8.70 15.55 -10.08
CA ASP A 50 9.79 16.29 -9.44
C ASP A 50 9.99 15.73 -8.03
N TYR A 51 11.18 15.18 -7.77
CA TYR A 51 11.47 14.49 -6.52
C TYR A 51 11.22 15.37 -5.28
N PHE A 52 11.48 16.66 -5.37
CA PHE A 52 11.37 17.57 -4.22
C PHE A 52 10.00 18.24 -4.09
N SER A 53 9.22 18.35 -5.16
CA SER A 53 7.97 19.10 -5.13
C SER A 53 6.76 18.34 -5.63
N ASN A 54 6.93 17.34 -6.50
CA ASN A 54 5.81 16.64 -7.12
C ASN A 54 6.18 15.19 -7.43
N GLN A 55 6.05 14.33 -6.43
CA GLN A 55 6.30 12.90 -6.61
C GLN A 55 5.04 12.20 -7.12
N LYS A 56 4.72 12.42 -8.36
CA LYS A 56 3.57 11.82 -9.01
C LYS A 56 3.99 10.61 -9.82
N TYR A 57 3.33 9.49 -9.58
CA TYR A 57 3.65 8.21 -10.20
C TYR A 57 2.43 7.62 -10.89
N ASN A 58 2.69 6.84 -11.93
CA ASN A 58 1.72 5.95 -12.53
C ASN A 58 1.92 4.55 -11.94
N TYR A 59 0.88 3.93 -11.43
CA TYR A 59 0.97 2.65 -10.74
C TYR A 59 0.44 1.53 -11.63
N LYS A 60 1.12 0.37 -11.56
CA LYS A 60 0.78 -0.79 -12.36
C LYS A 60 0.96 -2.05 -11.54
N PRO A 61 0.02 -3.02 -11.58
CA PRO A 61 0.21 -4.29 -10.92
C PRO A 61 1.47 -4.99 -11.44
N ASN A 62 2.21 -5.62 -10.52
CA ASN A 62 3.41 -6.37 -10.86
C ASN A 62 3.26 -7.79 -10.33
N THR A 63 3.08 -8.77 -11.23
CA THR A 63 2.91 -10.17 -10.86
C THR A 63 4.16 -10.78 -10.24
N GLN A 64 5.30 -10.11 -10.34
CA GLN A 64 6.57 -10.51 -9.73
C GLN A 64 6.88 -9.72 -8.47
N GLY A 65 5.98 -8.83 -8.05
CA GLY A 65 6.20 -7.97 -6.89
C GLY A 65 6.29 -8.77 -5.59
N GLN A 66 7.04 -8.22 -4.64
CA GLN A 66 7.19 -8.83 -3.33
C GLN A 66 5.86 -8.86 -2.59
N ILE A 67 5.58 -9.98 -1.94
CA ILE A 67 4.36 -10.19 -1.19
C ILE A 67 4.63 -10.02 0.30
N TYR A 68 3.73 -9.29 0.96
CA TYR A 68 3.75 -9.10 2.41
C TYR A 68 2.41 -9.57 2.98
N THR A 69 2.43 -10.03 4.22
CA THR A 69 1.23 -10.35 4.96
C THR A 69 0.94 -9.23 5.95
N ALA A 70 -0.27 -8.69 5.94
CA ALA A 70 -0.69 -7.67 6.90
C ALA A 70 -1.84 -8.21 7.74
N ARG A 71 -1.82 -7.89 9.03
CA ARG A 71 -2.85 -8.30 9.99
C ARG A 71 -3.59 -7.09 10.52
N LYS A 72 -4.89 -7.26 10.74
CA LYS A 72 -5.70 -6.21 11.33
C LYS A 72 -5.40 -6.09 12.81
N THR A 73 -5.12 -4.85 13.25
CA THR A 73 -4.89 -4.51 14.65
C THR A 73 -5.92 -3.50 15.10
N LYS A 74 -5.88 -3.09 16.36
CA LYS A 74 -6.80 -2.07 16.89
C LYS A 74 -6.68 -0.73 16.17
N THR A 75 -5.52 -0.45 15.60
CA THR A 75 -5.24 0.83 14.94
C THR A 75 -5.19 0.74 13.43
N GLY A 76 -5.49 -0.42 12.85
CA GLY A 76 -5.49 -0.64 11.41
C GLY A 76 -4.67 -1.85 11.00
N TRP A 77 -4.24 -1.86 9.75
CA TRP A 77 -3.49 -2.98 9.16
C TRP A 77 -1.99 -2.77 9.34
N LYS A 78 -1.27 -3.84 9.64
CA LYS A 78 0.17 -3.75 9.88
C LYS A 78 0.87 -5.05 9.49
N THR A 79 2.07 -4.93 8.90
CA THR A 79 2.93 -6.07 8.62
C THR A 79 3.80 -6.42 9.84
N PRO A 80 4.37 -7.64 9.90
CA PRO A 80 5.28 -7.99 11.00
C PRO A 80 6.49 -7.08 11.13
N CYS A 81 6.96 -6.49 10.03
CA CYS A 81 8.10 -5.56 10.07
C CYS A 81 7.71 -4.15 10.53
N GLY A 82 6.44 -3.91 10.81
CA GLY A 82 5.98 -2.63 11.34
C GLY A 82 5.45 -1.65 10.30
N MET A 83 5.37 -2.05 9.05
CA MET A 83 4.79 -1.20 7.99
C MET A 83 3.29 -1.09 8.18
N ARG A 84 2.76 0.13 8.19
CA ARG A 84 1.33 0.39 8.29
C ARG A 84 0.70 0.36 6.90
N ILE A 85 -0.45 -0.27 6.80
CA ILE A 85 -1.16 -0.41 5.52
C ILE A 85 -2.46 0.37 5.56
N SER A 86 -2.60 1.30 4.61
CA SER A 86 -3.84 2.05 4.38
C SER A 86 -4.55 1.49 3.17
N ILE A 87 -5.80 1.07 3.35
CA ILE A 87 -6.59 0.43 2.30
C ILE A 87 -7.29 1.51 1.47
N GLY A 88 -7.35 1.32 0.16
CA GLY A 88 -8.15 2.16 -0.74
C GLY A 88 -7.37 2.87 -1.83
N ASN A 89 -6.13 3.25 -1.58
CA ASN A 89 -5.31 3.95 -2.56
C ASN A 89 -3.90 3.42 -2.55
N ALA A 90 -3.27 3.40 -3.72
CA ALA A 90 -1.85 3.10 -3.84
C ALA A 90 -1.08 4.40 -3.98
N ARG A 91 0.01 4.53 -3.24
CA ARG A 91 0.84 5.73 -3.28
C ARG A 91 2.29 5.37 -3.05
N LYS A 92 3.18 6.00 -3.80
CA LYS A 92 4.61 5.98 -3.53
C LYS A 92 5.07 7.38 -3.17
N TYR A 93 5.88 7.49 -2.11
CA TYR A 93 6.49 8.73 -1.70
C TYR A 93 7.81 8.44 -0.98
N GLU A 94 8.85 9.16 -1.35
CA GLU A 94 10.13 9.12 -0.66
C GLU A 94 10.41 10.50 -0.09
N ASP A 95 10.79 10.56 1.20
CA ASP A 95 11.07 11.82 1.84
C ASP A 95 12.37 12.41 1.31
N PRO A 96 12.33 13.54 0.56
CA PRO A 96 13.54 14.11 -0.01
C PRO A 96 14.43 14.81 1.02
N HIS A 97 13.97 14.97 2.25
CA HIS A 97 14.72 15.63 3.32
C HIS A 97 15.31 14.66 4.33
N TYR A 98 15.22 13.39 4.02
CA TYR A 98 15.72 12.33 4.89
C TYR A 98 17.25 12.29 4.90
#